data_0cc5197c88a03d91f15f3e6f37cf6e9d
#
_entry.id   0cc5197c88a03d91f15f3e6f37cf6e9d
#
_cell.length_a   1.000
_cell.length_b   1.000
_cell.length_c   1.000
_cell.angle_alpha   90.00
_cell.angle_beta   90.00
_cell.angle_gamma   90.00
#
_symmetry.space_group_name_H-M   'P 1'
#
loop_
_entity.id
_entity.type
_entity.pdbx_description
1 polymer ?
#
loop_
_entity_poly.entity_id
_entity_poly.type
_entity_poly.pdbx_seq_one_letter_code
_entity_poly.pdbx_strand_id
1 'polypeptide(L)'
;MLQRILTGFTTLPGSEQAYLISKRDGLITAVGKRNHAPQIEHASQLVQNMESLEQSAGLGRSLELWSEGKKTLMISRISEDVSLIISGKKGGRIARWRHAVENNVEMITALLR
;
A
#
# COMPACT_ATOMS: atom_id res chain seq x y z
N MET A 1 -3.46 12.92 -10.99
CA MET A 1 -2.58 11.85 -11.56
C MET A 1 -2.33 10.71 -10.57
N LEU A 2 -1.93 11.00 -9.33
CA LEU A 2 -1.75 9.95 -8.31
C LEU A 2 -3.02 9.13 -8.09
N GLN A 3 -4.16 9.78 -7.98
CA GLN A 3 -5.43 9.10 -7.76
C GLN A 3 -5.75 8.13 -8.90
N ARG A 4 -5.39 8.49 -10.13
CA ARG A 4 -5.60 7.63 -11.29
C ARG A 4 -4.71 6.37 -11.19
N ILE A 5 -3.46 6.54 -10.78
CA ILE A 5 -2.55 5.40 -10.59
C ILE A 5 -3.09 4.46 -9.51
N LEU A 6 -3.53 5.01 -8.39
CA LEU A 6 -4.11 4.20 -7.32
C LEU A 6 -5.39 3.49 -7.75
N THR A 7 -6.22 4.17 -8.54
CA THR A 7 -7.43 3.54 -9.10
C THR A 7 -7.05 2.32 -9.94
N GLY A 8 -5.96 2.41 -10.70
CA GLY A 8 -5.44 1.28 -11.47
C GLY A 8 -5.09 0.09 -10.59
N PHE A 9 -4.54 0.33 -9.41
CA PHE A 9 -4.23 -0.75 -8.47
C PHE A 9 -5.49 -1.47 -7.99
N THR A 10 -6.62 -0.79 -7.89
CA THR A 10 -7.86 -1.43 -7.46
C THR A 10 -8.48 -2.33 -8.54
N THR A 11 -7.96 -2.32 -9.76
CA THR A 11 -8.41 -3.21 -10.83
C THR A 11 -7.65 -4.53 -10.86
N LEU A 12 -6.62 -4.67 -10.04
CA LEU A 12 -5.85 -5.92 -9.96
C LEU A 12 -6.67 -7.05 -9.37
N PRO A 13 -6.37 -8.31 -9.71
CA PRO A 13 -7.14 -9.45 -9.20
C PRO A 13 -7.19 -9.47 -7.67
N GLY A 14 -8.40 -9.42 -7.13
CA GLY A 14 -8.66 -9.49 -5.70
C GLY A 14 -8.46 -8.19 -4.93
N SER A 15 -7.88 -7.16 -5.54
CA SER A 15 -7.67 -5.89 -4.84
C SER A 15 -9.00 -5.13 -4.68
N GLU A 16 -9.09 -4.33 -3.63
CA GLU A 16 -10.29 -3.55 -3.33
C GLU A 16 -9.98 -2.10 -3.00
N GLN A 17 -8.84 -1.86 -2.38
CA GLN A 17 -8.47 -0.53 -1.91
C GLN A 17 -6.99 -0.28 -2.10
N ALA A 18 -6.61 0.97 -2.30
CA ALA A 18 -5.21 1.39 -2.39
C ALA A 18 -5.02 2.71 -1.65
N TYR A 19 -3.94 2.82 -0.89
CA TYR A 19 -3.63 3.99 -0.07
C TYR A 19 -2.18 4.41 -0.33
N LEU A 20 -1.95 5.71 -0.36
CA LEU A 20 -0.61 6.27 -0.40
C LEU A 20 -0.43 7.14 0.83
N ILE A 21 0.55 6.83 1.65
CA ILE A 21 0.73 7.43 2.97
C ILE A 21 2.14 7.97 3.11
N SER A 22 2.23 9.23 3.57
CA SER A 22 3.49 9.83 3.94
C SER A 22 3.68 9.70 5.44
N LYS A 23 4.86 9.29 5.86
CA LYS A 23 5.24 9.24 7.26
C LYS A 23 5.17 10.62 7.91
N ARG A 24 5.47 11.64 7.14
CA ARG A 24 5.51 13.03 7.60
C ARG A 24 4.12 13.68 7.61
N ASP A 25 3.37 13.51 6.53
CA ASP A 25 2.13 14.24 6.30
C ASP A 25 0.86 13.41 6.49
N GLY A 26 1.00 12.12 6.74
CA GLY A 26 -0.15 11.22 6.86
C GLY A 26 -0.66 10.77 5.51
N LEU A 27 -1.97 10.61 5.39
CA LEU A 27 -2.58 10.13 4.16
C LEU A 27 -2.41 11.14 3.02
N ILE A 28 -1.85 10.69 1.90
CA ILE A 28 -1.75 11.50 0.69
C ILE A 28 -3.01 11.34 -0.14
N THR A 29 -3.36 10.09 -0.45
CA THR A 29 -4.58 9.79 -1.20
C THR A 29 -5.00 8.35 -0.98
N ALA A 30 -6.28 8.06 -1.16
CA ALA A 30 -6.81 6.71 -1.03
C ALA A 30 -7.96 6.52 -2.01
N VAL A 31 -8.06 5.34 -2.58
CA VAL A 31 -9.16 4.98 -3.46
C VAL A 31 -9.69 3.60 -3.07
N GLY A 32 -10.95 3.38 -3.34
CA GLY A 32 -11.59 2.08 -3.12
C GLY A 32 -12.45 1.71 -4.30
N LYS A 33 -12.62 0.41 -4.49
CA LYS A 33 -13.55 -0.13 -5.44
C LYS A 33 -14.97 0.17 -4.98
N ARG A 34 -15.93 0.08 -5.89
CA ARG A 34 -17.33 0.22 -5.55
C ARG A 34 -17.69 -0.64 -4.34
N ASN A 35 -18.34 -0.05 -3.34
CA ASN A 35 -18.74 -0.69 -2.08
C ASN A 35 -17.57 -1.08 -1.16
N HIS A 36 -16.35 -0.64 -1.47
CA HIS A 36 -15.18 -0.90 -0.66
C HIS A 36 -14.44 0.41 -0.36
N ALA A 37 -15.13 1.31 0.33
CA ALA A 37 -14.56 2.60 0.70
C ALA A 37 -13.28 2.42 1.51
N PRO A 38 -12.25 3.24 1.27
CA PRO A 38 -11.00 3.13 2.02
C PRO A 38 -11.21 3.51 3.49
N GLN A 39 -10.57 2.77 4.39
CA GLN A 39 -10.59 3.03 5.82
C GLN A 39 -9.34 3.80 6.22
N ILE A 40 -9.41 5.09 6.06
CA ILE A 40 -8.27 5.99 6.21
C ILE A 40 -7.60 5.88 7.58
N GLU A 41 -8.40 5.73 8.63
CA GLU A 41 -7.92 5.71 10.01
C GLU A 41 -6.92 4.59 10.29
N HIS A 42 -7.08 3.46 9.62
CA HIS A 42 -6.23 2.30 9.85
C HIS A 42 -4.95 2.31 9.03
N ALA A 43 -4.90 3.11 7.97
CA ALA A 43 -3.76 3.08 7.05
C ALA A 43 -2.46 3.53 7.71
N SER A 44 -2.49 4.64 8.44
CA SER A 44 -1.31 5.14 9.16
C SER A 44 -0.86 4.15 10.24
N GLN A 45 -1.83 3.53 10.92
CA GLN A 45 -1.53 2.52 11.94
C GLN A 45 -0.81 1.32 11.34
N LEU A 46 -1.19 0.89 10.14
CA LEU A 46 -0.54 -0.22 9.47
C LEU A 46 0.94 0.07 9.19
N VAL A 47 1.24 1.29 8.74
CA VAL A 47 2.63 1.69 8.50
C VAL A 47 3.43 1.71 9.79
N GLN A 48 2.85 2.23 10.88
CA GLN A 48 3.50 2.22 12.18
C GLN A 48 3.76 0.80 12.68
N ASN A 49 2.82 -0.11 12.46
CA ASN A 49 2.96 -1.51 12.83
C ASN A 49 4.09 -2.18 12.05
N MET A 50 4.24 -1.85 10.78
CA MET A 50 5.35 -2.37 9.98
C MET A 50 6.69 -1.91 10.55
N GLU A 51 6.82 -0.64 10.92
CA GLU A 51 8.04 -0.12 11.51
C GLU A 51 8.35 -0.78 12.86
N SER A 52 7.34 -0.98 13.69
CA SER A 52 7.50 -1.67 14.96
C SER A 52 8.00 -3.10 14.78
N LEU A 53 7.47 -3.80 13.78
CA LEU A 53 7.89 -5.14 13.45
C LEU A 53 9.34 -5.18 12.97
N GLU A 54 9.76 -4.21 12.17
CA GLU A 54 11.15 -4.09 11.72
C GLU A 54 12.09 -4.01 12.92
N GLN A 55 11.76 -3.17 13.89
CA GLN A 55 12.57 -3.01 15.10
C GLN A 55 12.57 -4.24 15.98
N SER A 56 11.39 -4.80 16.26
CA SER A 56 11.23 -5.94 17.16
C SER A 56 11.92 -7.19 16.65
N ALA A 57 11.88 -7.43 15.34
CA ALA A 57 12.44 -8.63 14.74
C ALA A 57 13.87 -8.43 14.22
N GLY A 58 14.43 -7.24 14.35
CA GLY A 58 15.77 -6.95 13.87
C GLY A 58 15.90 -7.08 12.37
N LEU A 59 14.82 -6.82 11.63
CA LEU A 59 14.79 -7.01 10.19
C LEU A 59 15.51 -5.91 9.41
N GLY A 60 15.83 -4.81 10.08
CA GLY A 60 16.28 -3.63 9.39
C GLY A 60 15.10 -3.02 8.65
N ARG A 61 15.35 -2.26 7.61
CA ARG A 61 14.32 -1.56 6.86
C ARG A 61 13.64 -2.48 5.87
N SER A 62 12.35 -2.72 6.08
CA SER A 62 11.56 -3.55 5.16
C SER A 62 11.21 -2.78 3.90
N LEU A 63 11.32 -3.45 2.76
CA LEU A 63 10.84 -2.92 1.49
C LEU A 63 9.38 -3.26 1.28
N GLU A 64 8.93 -4.38 1.82
CA GLU A 64 7.62 -4.93 1.55
C GLU A 64 7.15 -5.83 2.68
N LEU A 65 5.87 -5.76 2.99
CA LEU A 65 5.23 -6.61 3.99
C LEU A 65 3.92 -7.14 3.43
N TRP A 66 3.69 -8.44 3.59
CA TRP A 66 2.44 -9.09 3.18
C TRP A 66 1.77 -9.71 4.38
N SER A 67 0.45 -9.67 4.39
CA SER A 67 -0.33 -10.35 5.40
C SER A 67 -1.58 -10.92 4.76
N GLU A 68 -1.93 -12.15 5.12
CA GLU A 68 -3.14 -12.79 4.64
C GLU A 68 -3.89 -13.42 5.80
N GLY A 69 -5.15 -13.05 5.94
CA GLY A 69 -6.08 -13.59 6.91
C GLY A 69 -7.45 -13.63 6.28
N LYS A 70 -8.42 -12.92 6.84
CA LYS A 70 -9.72 -12.75 6.20
C LYS A 70 -9.59 -11.94 4.91
N LYS A 71 -8.58 -11.08 4.84
CA LYS A 71 -8.26 -10.26 3.68
C LYS A 71 -6.78 -10.37 3.39
N THR A 72 -6.39 -9.93 2.20
CA THR A 72 -4.99 -9.84 1.80
C THR A 72 -4.55 -8.39 1.88
N LEU A 73 -3.37 -8.16 2.42
CA LEU A 73 -2.79 -6.84 2.58
C LEU A 73 -1.34 -6.86 2.09
N MET A 74 -0.96 -5.83 1.36
CA MET A 74 0.44 -5.62 0.97
C MET A 74 0.81 -4.18 1.26
N ILE A 75 1.92 -3.98 1.96
CA ILE A 75 2.51 -2.67 2.20
C ILE A 75 3.83 -2.62 1.46
N SER A 76 4.01 -1.63 0.61
CA SER A 76 5.20 -1.48 -0.21
C SER A 76 5.83 -0.12 0.07
N ARG A 77 7.11 -0.10 0.43
CA ARG A 77 7.82 1.15 0.68
C ARG A 77 8.24 1.76 -0.66
N ILE A 78 7.69 2.92 -0.97
CA ILE A 78 8.00 3.63 -2.22
C ILE A 78 9.28 4.47 -2.06
N SER A 79 9.39 5.16 -0.93
CA SER A 79 10.56 5.96 -0.58
C SER A 79 10.74 5.93 0.93
N GLU A 80 11.71 6.66 1.44
CA GLU A 80 11.97 6.69 2.87
C GLU A 80 10.74 7.08 3.69
N ASP A 81 9.96 8.03 3.19
CA ASP A 81 8.80 8.57 3.91
C ASP A 81 7.45 8.09 3.38
N VAL A 82 7.41 7.43 2.23
CA VAL A 82 6.15 7.11 1.57
C VAL A 82 5.96 5.61 1.40
N SER A 83 4.78 5.14 1.78
CA SER A 83 4.38 3.74 1.63
C SER A 83 3.07 3.65 0.85
N LEU A 84 2.96 2.60 0.06
CA LEU A 84 1.75 2.25 -0.67
C LEU A 84 1.15 1.01 -0.04
N ILE A 85 -0.16 1.04 0.22
CA ILE A 85 -0.88 -0.10 0.77
C ILE A 85 -1.94 -0.53 -0.23
N ILE A 86 -1.98 -1.82 -0.54
CA ILE A 86 -3.06 -2.42 -1.32
C ILE A 86 -3.72 -3.46 -0.44
N SER A 87 -5.04 -3.42 -0.35
CA SER A 87 -5.80 -4.41 0.40
C SER A 87 -6.92 -4.97 -0.45
N GLY A 88 -7.36 -6.17 -0.12
CA GLY A 88 -8.43 -6.80 -0.87
C GLY A 88 -8.84 -8.14 -0.29
N LYS A 89 -9.46 -8.96 -1.12
CA LYS A 89 -10.01 -10.25 -0.74
C LYS A 89 -8.92 -11.24 -0.38
N LYS A 90 -9.25 -12.19 0.48
CA LYS A 90 -8.41 -13.35 0.72
C LYS A 90 -8.11 -14.03 -0.62
N GLY A 91 -6.86 -14.42 -0.80
CA GLY A 91 -6.42 -15.06 -2.04
C GLY A 91 -6.10 -14.08 -3.16
N GLY A 92 -5.97 -12.79 -2.85
CA GLY A 92 -5.49 -11.80 -3.81
C GLY A 92 -4.11 -12.21 -4.36
N ARG A 93 -3.85 -11.90 -5.62
CA ARG A 93 -2.61 -12.31 -6.27
C ARG A 93 -1.49 -11.33 -6.01
N ILE A 94 -0.81 -11.51 -4.90
CA ILE A 94 0.26 -10.60 -4.45
C ILE A 94 1.36 -10.44 -5.51
N ALA A 95 1.73 -11.47 -6.23
CA ALA A 95 2.74 -11.37 -7.28
C ALA A 95 2.33 -10.34 -8.34
N ARG A 96 1.06 -10.30 -8.70
CA ARG A 96 0.56 -9.32 -9.65
C ARG A 96 0.52 -7.91 -9.06
N TRP A 97 0.16 -7.81 -7.78
CA TRP A 97 0.17 -6.53 -7.07
C TRP A 97 1.58 -5.96 -7.01
N ARG A 98 2.57 -6.79 -6.67
CA ARG A 98 3.98 -6.39 -6.63
C ARG A 98 4.45 -5.88 -7.99
N HIS A 99 4.14 -6.63 -9.04
CA HIS A 99 4.55 -6.27 -10.39
C HIS A 99 3.97 -4.91 -10.80
N ALA A 100 2.69 -4.69 -10.50
CA ALA A 100 2.04 -3.41 -10.80
C ALA A 100 2.68 -2.26 -10.04
N VAL A 101 3.02 -2.47 -8.77
CA VAL A 101 3.70 -1.45 -7.95
C VAL A 101 5.08 -1.15 -8.53
N GLU A 102 5.86 -2.18 -8.84
CA GLU A 102 7.20 -2.02 -9.40
C GLU A 102 7.18 -1.20 -10.71
N ASN A 103 6.17 -1.43 -11.53
CA ASN A 103 6.01 -0.71 -12.79
C ASN A 103 5.61 0.75 -12.62
N ASN A 104 5.16 1.14 -11.44
CA ASN A 104 4.64 2.49 -11.19
C ASN A 104 5.45 3.29 -10.17
N VAL A 105 6.47 2.70 -9.56
CA VAL A 105 7.27 3.37 -8.52
C VAL A 105 7.90 4.67 -9.03
N GLU A 106 8.50 4.64 -10.20
CA GLU A 106 9.15 5.83 -10.75
C GLU A 106 8.16 6.97 -10.98
N MET A 107 7.00 6.64 -11.53
CA MET A 107 5.96 7.64 -11.78
C MET A 107 5.43 8.22 -10.48
N ILE A 108 5.16 7.38 -9.50
CA ILE A 108 4.67 7.83 -8.19
C ILE A 108 5.71 8.75 -7.55
N THR A 109 6.98 8.34 -7.57
CA THR A 109 8.08 9.13 -7.01
C THR A 109 8.18 10.48 -7.69
N ALA A 110 8.06 10.52 -9.01
CA ALA A 110 8.12 11.76 -9.77
C ALA A 110 6.97 12.70 -9.41
N LEU A 111 5.77 12.16 -9.22
CA LEU A 111 4.59 12.96 -8.89
C LEU A 111 4.60 13.51 -7.46
N LEU A 112 5.41 12.92 -6.58
CA LEU A 112 5.53 13.35 -5.18
C LEU A 112 6.60 14.41 -4.94
N ARG A 113 7.37 14.71 -5.94
CA ARG A 113 8.43 15.73 -5.82
C ARG A 113 7.89 17.15 -5.84
#